data_5464660d4ffa6581dd594a5eb33e8771
#
_entry.id   5464660d4ffa6581dd594a5eb33e8771
#
_cell.length_a   1.000
_cell.length_b   1.000
_cell.length_c   1.000
_cell.angle_alpha   90.00
_cell.angle_beta   90.00
_cell.angle_gamma   90.00
#
_symmetry.space_group_name_H-M   'P 1'
#
loop_
_entity.id
_entity.type
_entity.pdbx_description
1 polymer ?
#
loop_
_entity_poly.entity_id
_entity_poly.type
_entity_poly.pdbx_seq_one_letter_code
_entity_poly.pdbx_strand_id
1 'polypeptide(L)'
;MREARPEDHVLEVGCGSGLISQELADKVETLIALDINPHAVRATRERGVETVRSDLFQGIRGRFDLILFNPPYLPTIRAERSDQWINYALDGGESGRETIGRFLQDLAEHLRPGGRALLLISSLTGPEVVEEMARGAGLIAEHMASKGCFFEKLMVLRITVRNQVPSGQEIHRYHPADASIDDLTRSCP
;
A
#
# COMPACT_ATOMS: atom_id res chain seq x y z
N MET A 1 -8.46 2.74 -11.84
CA MET A 1 -7.94 3.39 -10.61
C MET A 1 -7.67 4.86 -10.92
N ARG A 2 -8.31 5.82 -10.22
CA ARG A 2 -8.22 7.27 -10.57
C ARG A 2 -6.87 7.90 -10.18
N GLU A 3 -6.13 7.28 -9.28
CA GLU A 3 -4.84 7.79 -8.78
C GLU A 3 -3.64 7.37 -9.62
N ALA A 4 -3.76 6.34 -10.46
CA ALA A 4 -2.70 5.96 -11.38
C ALA A 4 -2.78 6.79 -12.66
N ARG A 5 -1.63 7.26 -13.14
CA ARG A 5 -1.47 8.06 -14.37
C ARG A 5 -0.69 7.24 -15.39
N PRO A 6 -0.91 7.44 -16.69
CA PRO A 6 -0.21 6.69 -17.73
C PRO A 6 1.32 6.82 -17.66
N GLU A 7 1.83 7.96 -17.21
CA GLU A 7 3.25 8.25 -17.07
C GLU A 7 3.88 7.77 -15.74
N ASP A 8 3.10 7.15 -14.85
CA ASP A 8 3.62 6.70 -13.56
C ASP A 8 4.54 5.50 -13.69
N HIS A 9 5.65 5.54 -12.95
CA HIS A 9 6.40 4.35 -12.57
C HIS A 9 5.83 3.84 -11.24
N VAL A 10 5.25 2.67 -11.27
CA VAL A 10 4.47 2.12 -10.15
C VAL A 10 5.21 0.99 -9.46
N LEU A 11 5.14 0.97 -8.14
CA LEU A 11 5.56 -0.15 -7.30
C LEU A 11 4.35 -0.66 -6.51
N GLU A 12 4.01 -1.94 -6.65
CA GLU A 12 3.07 -2.61 -5.74
C GLU A 12 3.84 -3.42 -4.70
N VAL A 13 3.66 -3.09 -3.43
CA VAL A 13 4.25 -3.79 -2.28
C VAL A 13 3.22 -4.77 -1.73
N GLY A 14 3.62 -6.05 -1.57
CA GLY A 14 2.71 -7.11 -1.12
C GLY A 14 1.66 -7.46 -2.18
N CYS A 15 2.11 -7.85 -3.38
CA CYS A 15 1.22 -8.04 -4.53
C CYS A 15 0.25 -9.23 -4.41
N GLY A 16 0.50 -10.18 -3.48
CA GLY A 16 -0.36 -11.31 -3.23
C GLY A 16 -0.71 -12.10 -4.50
N SER A 17 -1.99 -12.09 -4.89
CA SER A 17 -2.46 -12.77 -6.09
C SER A 17 -2.10 -12.06 -7.40
N GLY A 18 -1.56 -10.84 -7.36
CA GLY A 18 -1.20 -10.04 -8.53
C GLY A 18 -2.38 -9.43 -9.30
N LEU A 19 -3.58 -9.42 -8.73
CA LEU A 19 -4.76 -8.89 -9.42
C LEU A 19 -4.66 -7.38 -9.67
N ILE A 20 -4.20 -6.61 -8.67
CA ILE A 20 -4.04 -5.16 -8.80
C ILE A 20 -2.95 -4.85 -9.81
N SER A 21 -1.78 -5.52 -9.70
CA SER A 21 -0.70 -5.38 -10.65
C SER A 21 -1.14 -5.67 -12.08
N GLN A 22 -1.84 -6.79 -12.31
CA GLN A 22 -2.33 -7.17 -13.62
C GLN A 22 -3.27 -6.10 -14.21
N GLU A 23 -4.16 -5.54 -13.41
CA GLU A 23 -5.10 -4.51 -13.87
C GLU A 23 -4.42 -3.19 -14.21
N LEU A 24 -3.28 -2.89 -13.57
CA LEU A 24 -2.53 -1.65 -13.79
C LEU A 24 -1.47 -1.75 -14.87
N ALA A 25 -0.94 -2.93 -15.17
CA ALA A 25 0.22 -3.13 -16.02
C ALA A 25 0.11 -2.43 -17.39
N ASP A 26 -1.09 -2.47 -18.00
CA ASP A 26 -1.34 -1.84 -19.31
C ASP A 26 -1.77 -0.35 -19.21
N LYS A 27 -1.82 0.21 -18.00
CA LYS A 27 -2.35 1.56 -17.76
C LYS A 27 -1.29 2.57 -17.32
N VAL A 28 -0.07 2.10 -17.06
CA VAL A 28 1.02 2.91 -16.51
C VAL A 28 2.30 2.69 -17.30
N GLU A 29 3.27 3.61 -17.18
CA GLU A 29 4.55 3.54 -17.91
C GLU A 29 5.35 2.27 -17.54
N THR A 30 5.50 2.03 -16.24
CA THR A 30 6.14 0.80 -15.74
C THR A 30 5.49 0.36 -14.44
N LEU A 31 5.48 -0.95 -14.21
CA LEU A 31 4.99 -1.52 -12.96
C LEU A 31 5.92 -2.65 -12.51
N ILE A 32 6.35 -2.59 -11.27
CA ILE A 32 7.07 -3.65 -10.56
C ILE A 32 6.24 -4.05 -9.35
N ALA A 33 6.10 -5.35 -9.14
CA ALA A 33 5.42 -5.90 -7.97
C ALA A 33 6.41 -6.55 -7.01
N LEU A 34 6.15 -6.47 -5.73
CA LEU A 34 6.95 -7.08 -4.67
C LEU A 34 6.10 -7.98 -3.79
N ASP A 35 6.67 -9.09 -3.34
CA ASP A 35 6.12 -9.88 -2.24
C ASP A 35 7.23 -10.65 -1.53
N ILE A 36 7.08 -10.87 -0.23
CA ILE A 36 7.97 -11.74 0.55
C ILE A 36 7.67 -13.21 0.28
N ASN A 37 6.42 -13.53 -0.03
CA ASN A 37 5.94 -14.88 -0.30
C ASN A 37 6.33 -15.34 -1.71
N PRO A 38 7.15 -16.41 -1.85
CA PRO A 38 7.57 -16.90 -3.16
C PRO A 38 6.40 -17.40 -4.02
N HIS A 39 5.30 -17.85 -3.41
CA HIS A 39 4.11 -18.31 -4.15
C HIS A 39 3.37 -17.11 -4.77
N ALA A 40 3.25 -15.99 -4.05
CA ALA A 40 2.69 -14.74 -4.56
C ALA A 40 3.54 -14.19 -5.72
N VAL A 41 4.87 -14.17 -5.56
CA VAL A 41 5.80 -13.78 -6.63
C VAL A 41 5.61 -14.61 -7.89
N ARG A 42 5.49 -15.93 -7.73
CA ARG A 42 5.24 -16.83 -8.88
C ARG A 42 3.89 -16.56 -9.54
N ALA A 43 2.82 -16.49 -8.75
CA ALA A 43 1.47 -16.25 -9.27
C ALA A 43 1.37 -14.93 -10.04
N THR A 44 2.02 -13.87 -9.54
CA THR A 44 2.04 -12.55 -10.19
C THR A 44 2.86 -12.56 -11.47
N ARG A 45 3.99 -13.28 -11.50
CA ARG A 45 4.77 -13.47 -12.74
C ARG A 45 4.01 -14.23 -13.82
N GLU A 46 3.24 -15.25 -13.43
CA GLU A 46 2.38 -16.01 -14.35
C GLU A 46 1.28 -15.13 -15.00
N ARG A 47 0.99 -13.96 -14.41
CA ARG A 47 0.12 -12.91 -14.98
C ARG A 47 0.84 -11.93 -15.91
N GLY A 48 2.14 -12.14 -16.16
CA GLY A 48 2.94 -11.27 -17.03
C GLY A 48 3.48 -10.02 -16.35
N VAL A 49 3.42 -9.92 -15.03
CA VAL A 49 3.91 -8.75 -14.29
C VAL A 49 5.33 -8.96 -13.80
N GLU A 50 6.21 -7.97 -14.01
CA GLU A 50 7.55 -7.97 -13.43
C GLU A 50 7.47 -7.98 -11.89
N THR A 51 7.99 -9.04 -11.27
CA THR A 51 7.83 -9.26 -9.84
C THR A 51 9.15 -9.66 -9.19
N VAL A 52 9.45 -9.08 -8.04
CA VAL A 52 10.66 -9.34 -7.27
C VAL A 52 10.27 -9.88 -5.89
N ARG A 53 10.99 -10.92 -5.43
CA ARG A 53 10.85 -11.37 -4.05
C ARG A 53 11.60 -10.42 -3.12
N SER A 54 10.89 -9.72 -2.24
CA SER A 54 11.46 -8.75 -1.30
C SER A 54 10.61 -8.64 -0.03
N ASP A 55 11.26 -8.40 1.10
CA ASP A 55 10.59 -7.95 2.32
C ASP A 55 10.53 -6.42 2.30
N LEU A 56 9.35 -5.88 1.97
CA LEU A 56 9.15 -4.46 1.72
C LEU A 56 10.20 -3.92 0.72
N PHE A 57 10.87 -2.82 1.05
CA PHE A 57 11.84 -2.17 0.18
C PHE A 57 13.25 -2.79 0.20
N GLN A 58 13.47 -3.89 0.96
CA GLN A 58 14.79 -4.54 1.02
C GLN A 58 15.26 -4.97 -0.36
N GLY A 59 16.38 -4.42 -0.81
CA GLY A 59 16.94 -4.73 -2.13
C GLY A 59 16.32 -3.96 -3.30
N ILE A 60 15.33 -3.12 -3.05
CA ILE A 60 14.79 -2.22 -4.07
C ILE A 60 15.61 -0.94 -4.08
N ARG A 61 16.09 -0.60 -5.27
CA ARG A 61 16.78 0.65 -5.53
C ARG A 61 16.00 1.42 -6.58
N GLY A 62 15.62 2.64 -6.25
CA GLY A 62 14.88 3.49 -7.17
C GLY A 62 13.74 4.22 -6.49
N ARG A 63 13.13 5.13 -7.25
CA ARG A 63 12.01 5.95 -6.78
C ARG A 63 10.86 5.83 -7.76
N PHE A 64 9.65 5.88 -7.23
CA PHE A 64 8.41 5.65 -7.94
C PHE A 64 7.49 6.85 -7.84
N ASP A 65 6.65 7.03 -8.84
CA ASP A 65 5.63 8.07 -8.86
C ASP A 65 4.40 7.65 -8.05
N LEU A 66 4.11 6.33 -8.05
CA LEU A 66 3.03 5.74 -7.26
C LEU A 66 3.51 4.45 -6.58
N ILE A 67 3.28 4.36 -5.29
CA ILE A 67 3.51 3.13 -4.51
C ILE A 67 2.16 2.66 -3.95
N LEU A 68 1.83 1.38 -4.16
CA LEU A 68 0.61 0.76 -3.64
C LEU A 68 0.98 -0.22 -2.54
N PHE A 69 0.24 -0.22 -1.44
CA PHE A 69 0.42 -1.18 -0.38
C PHE A 69 -0.90 -1.53 0.32
N ASN A 70 -1.23 -2.81 0.25
CA ASN A 70 -2.25 -3.43 1.09
C ASN A 70 -1.54 -4.33 2.10
N PRO A 71 -1.18 -3.83 3.29
CA PRO A 71 -0.41 -4.57 4.28
C PRO A 71 -1.25 -5.66 4.96
N PRO A 72 -0.60 -6.67 5.56
CA PRO A 72 -1.22 -7.44 6.62
C PRO A 72 -1.51 -6.50 7.80
N TYR A 73 -2.74 -6.50 8.30
CA TYR A 73 -3.19 -5.58 9.34
C TYR A 73 -3.91 -6.25 10.51
N LEU A 74 -4.06 -7.59 10.48
CA LEU A 74 -4.70 -8.29 11.60
C LEU A 74 -3.71 -8.40 12.78
N PRO A 75 -4.13 -8.00 13.99
CA PRO A 75 -3.34 -8.25 15.19
C PRO A 75 -3.21 -9.76 15.42
N THR A 76 -1.99 -10.25 15.59
CA THR A 76 -1.73 -11.68 15.78
C THR A 76 -0.88 -11.90 17.03
N ILE A 77 -1.39 -12.69 17.97
CA ILE A 77 -0.65 -13.06 19.17
C ILE A 77 0.47 -14.05 18.77
N ARG A 78 1.68 -13.87 19.31
CA ARG A 78 2.87 -14.72 19.01
C ARG A 78 2.62 -16.23 19.10
N ALA A 79 1.73 -16.65 20.00
CA ALA A 79 1.37 -18.06 20.16
C ALA A 79 0.56 -18.66 19.00
N GLU A 80 -0.04 -17.82 18.17
CA GLU A 80 -0.89 -18.21 17.01
C GLU A 80 -0.12 -18.13 15.69
N ARG A 81 1.11 -17.64 15.71
CA ARG A 81 1.95 -17.57 14.51
C ARG A 81 2.35 -18.98 14.07
N SER A 82 1.94 -19.36 12.88
CA SER A 82 2.42 -20.57 12.23
C SER A 82 3.36 -20.20 11.08
N ASP A 83 4.27 -21.12 10.72
CA ASP A 83 5.23 -20.92 9.61
C ASP A 83 4.58 -21.00 8.22
N GLN A 84 3.23 -20.97 8.13
CA GLN A 84 2.53 -21.02 6.86
C GLN A 84 2.47 -19.62 6.22
N TRP A 85 2.72 -19.56 4.92
CA TRP A 85 2.70 -18.32 4.15
C TRP A 85 1.40 -17.53 4.23
N ILE A 86 0.28 -18.20 4.50
CA ILE A 86 -1.01 -17.54 4.67
C ILE A 86 -0.98 -16.57 5.87
N ASN A 87 -0.25 -16.93 6.93
CA ASN A 87 -0.15 -16.09 8.13
C ASN A 87 0.67 -14.82 7.85
N TYR A 88 1.71 -14.91 7.01
CA TYR A 88 2.44 -13.71 6.59
C TYR A 88 1.56 -12.71 5.82
N ALA A 89 0.55 -13.19 5.11
CA ALA A 89 -0.38 -12.31 4.39
C ALA A 89 -1.40 -11.62 5.31
N LEU A 90 -1.58 -12.11 6.54
CA LEU A 90 -2.59 -11.61 7.49
C LEU A 90 -1.95 -11.01 8.76
N ASP A 91 -0.76 -11.49 9.16
CA ASP A 91 -0.08 -11.12 10.40
C ASP A 91 0.50 -9.71 10.32
N GLY A 92 -0.22 -8.74 10.87
CA GLY A 92 0.23 -7.35 11.05
C GLY A 92 1.09 -7.15 12.30
N GLY A 93 1.46 -8.23 13.03
CA GLY A 93 2.13 -8.16 14.32
C GLY A 93 1.17 -8.02 15.50
N GLU A 94 1.71 -7.79 16.70
CA GLU A 94 0.90 -7.71 17.94
C GLU A 94 -0.13 -6.59 17.90
N SER A 95 0.20 -5.48 17.25
CA SER A 95 -0.67 -4.31 17.12
C SER A 95 -1.39 -4.22 15.77
N GLY A 96 -1.05 -5.09 14.81
CA GLY A 96 -1.51 -4.99 13.42
C GLY A 96 -0.82 -3.85 12.65
N ARG A 97 0.22 -3.22 13.19
CA ARG A 97 0.88 -2.02 12.64
C ARG A 97 2.37 -2.16 12.37
N GLU A 98 2.99 -3.29 12.74
CA GLU A 98 4.45 -3.46 12.64
C GLU A 98 4.93 -3.33 11.19
N THR A 99 4.24 -3.99 10.27
CA THR A 99 4.55 -3.93 8.83
C THR A 99 4.28 -2.54 8.25
N ILE A 100 3.19 -1.89 8.67
CA ILE A 100 2.87 -0.52 8.28
C ILE A 100 3.97 0.45 8.75
N GLY A 101 4.45 0.30 9.99
CA GLY A 101 5.49 1.15 10.54
C GLY A 101 6.81 1.05 9.76
N ARG A 102 7.26 -0.16 9.44
CA ARG A 102 8.45 -0.39 8.61
C ARG A 102 8.30 0.23 7.22
N PHE A 103 7.15 0.04 6.60
CA PHE A 103 6.85 0.64 5.30
C PHE A 103 6.94 2.16 5.33
N LEU A 104 6.32 2.82 6.31
CA LEU A 104 6.31 4.28 6.43
C LEU A 104 7.69 4.86 6.69
N GLN A 105 8.55 4.16 7.45
CA GLN A 105 9.92 4.60 7.75
C GLN A 105 10.77 4.74 6.48
N ASP A 106 10.65 3.81 5.54
CA ASP A 106 11.49 3.77 4.34
C ASP A 106 10.83 4.47 3.14
N LEU A 107 9.52 4.76 3.20
CA LEU A 107 8.71 5.23 2.07
C LEU A 107 9.26 6.49 1.39
N ALA A 108 9.73 7.47 2.18
CA ALA A 108 10.20 8.75 1.65
C ALA A 108 11.39 8.61 0.69
N GLU A 109 12.25 7.61 0.91
CA GLU A 109 13.42 7.34 0.08
C GLU A 109 13.04 6.73 -1.29
N HIS A 110 11.86 6.12 -1.36
CA HIS A 110 11.35 5.44 -2.55
C HIS A 110 10.30 6.24 -3.34
N LEU A 111 9.91 7.42 -2.86
CA LEU A 111 9.05 8.33 -3.62
C LEU A 111 9.87 9.32 -4.45
N ARG A 112 9.47 9.51 -5.72
CA ARG A 112 9.94 10.63 -6.55
C ARG A 112 9.44 11.96 -6.00
N PRO A 113 10.06 13.09 -6.35
CA PRO A 113 9.47 14.39 -6.10
C PRO A 113 8.06 14.49 -6.68
N GLY A 114 7.06 14.79 -5.82
CA GLY A 114 5.64 14.79 -6.20
C GLY A 114 4.99 13.40 -6.28
N GLY A 115 5.75 12.36 -5.96
CA GLY A 115 5.22 11.00 -5.86
C GLY A 115 4.31 10.79 -4.65
N ARG A 116 3.53 9.73 -4.69
CA ARG A 116 2.54 9.38 -3.67
C ARG A 116 2.49 7.89 -3.43
N ALA A 117 2.07 7.50 -2.22
CA ALA A 117 1.69 6.13 -1.94
C ALA A 117 0.20 6.04 -1.59
N LEU A 118 -0.43 4.92 -1.94
CA LEU A 118 -1.77 4.55 -1.46
C LEU A 118 -1.62 3.38 -0.51
N LEU A 119 -1.98 3.63 0.74
CA LEU A 119 -1.92 2.67 1.83
C LEU A 119 -3.33 2.27 2.23
N LEU A 120 -3.67 0.99 2.10
CA LEU A 120 -4.90 0.46 2.66
C LEU A 120 -4.69 0.18 4.15
N ILE A 121 -5.64 0.61 4.96
CA ILE A 121 -5.68 0.33 6.40
C ILE A 121 -7.08 -0.11 6.83
N SER A 122 -7.15 -0.79 7.97
CA SER A 122 -8.40 -1.13 8.63
C SER A 122 -8.66 -0.23 9.83
N SER A 123 -9.93 -0.03 10.19
CA SER A 123 -10.28 0.60 11.47
C SER A 123 -9.70 -0.12 12.69
N LEU A 124 -9.35 -1.40 12.55
CA LEU A 124 -8.71 -2.20 13.59
C LEU A 124 -7.27 -1.77 13.88
N THR A 125 -6.60 -1.14 12.92
CA THR A 125 -5.21 -0.65 13.08
C THR A 125 -5.14 0.68 13.84
N GLY A 126 -6.28 1.34 14.12
CA GLY A 126 -6.31 2.69 14.70
C GLY A 126 -5.79 3.74 13.72
N PRO A 127 -6.64 4.26 12.83
CA PRO A 127 -6.24 5.18 11.76
C PRO A 127 -5.44 6.38 12.24
N GLU A 128 -5.84 6.96 13.37
CA GLU A 128 -5.17 8.12 13.98
C GLU A 128 -3.72 7.79 14.37
N VAL A 129 -3.48 6.55 14.83
CA VAL A 129 -2.13 6.08 15.17
C VAL A 129 -1.28 5.93 13.91
N VAL A 130 -1.86 5.40 12.82
CA VAL A 130 -1.15 5.28 11.53
C VAL A 130 -0.81 6.66 10.95
N GLU A 131 -1.71 7.63 11.05
CA GLU A 131 -1.45 9.01 10.63
C GLU A 131 -0.34 9.66 11.48
N GLU A 132 -0.29 9.38 12.78
CA GLU A 132 0.78 9.86 13.66
C GLU A 132 2.13 9.20 13.31
N MET A 133 2.14 7.88 13.01
CA MET A 133 3.33 7.18 12.53
C MET A 133 3.84 7.80 11.21
N ALA A 134 2.96 8.08 10.26
CA ALA A 134 3.30 8.77 9.02
C ALA A 134 3.92 10.16 9.29
N ARG A 135 3.30 10.93 10.19
CA ARG A 135 3.81 12.24 10.58
C ARG A 135 5.20 12.15 11.22
N GLY A 136 5.43 11.15 12.07
CA GLY A 136 6.73 10.87 12.69
C GLY A 136 7.82 10.51 11.68
N ALA A 137 7.44 9.90 10.54
CA ALA A 137 8.32 9.59 9.41
C ALA A 137 8.49 10.78 8.41
N GLY A 138 7.99 11.98 8.73
CA GLY A 138 8.09 13.15 7.85
C GLY A 138 7.10 13.13 6.67
N LEU A 139 6.05 12.32 6.77
CA LEU A 139 5.03 12.16 5.74
C LEU A 139 3.74 12.89 6.10
N ILE A 140 2.88 13.07 5.10
CA ILE A 140 1.51 13.55 5.23
C ILE A 140 0.59 12.42 4.81
N ALA A 141 -0.40 12.10 5.62
CA ALA A 141 -1.44 11.14 5.31
C ALA A 141 -2.78 11.86 5.10
N GLU A 142 -3.45 11.58 3.99
CA GLU A 142 -4.75 12.13 3.64
C GLU A 142 -5.74 10.98 3.41
N HIS A 143 -6.89 11.05 4.04
CA HIS A 143 -7.96 10.08 3.85
C HIS A 143 -8.62 10.27 2.47
N MET A 144 -8.56 9.25 1.62
CA MET A 144 -9.10 9.29 0.25
C MET A 144 -10.47 8.65 0.13
N ALA A 145 -10.64 7.49 0.71
CA ALA A 145 -11.84 6.69 0.54
C ALA A 145 -12.03 5.72 1.69
N SER A 146 -13.25 5.28 1.91
CA SER A 146 -13.55 4.23 2.89
C SER A 146 -14.70 3.34 2.46
N LYS A 147 -14.65 2.06 2.87
CA LYS A 147 -15.70 1.07 2.65
C LYS A 147 -15.96 0.30 3.96
N GLY A 148 -17.22 0.21 4.34
CA GLY A 148 -17.63 -0.63 5.47
C GLY A 148 -17.60 -2.11 5.09
N CYS A 149 -17.00 -2.94 5.93
CA CYS A 149 -17.06 -4.40 5.91
C CYS A 149 -17.75 -4.88 7.19
N PHE A 150 -18.05 -6.19 7.32
CA PHE A 150 -18.89 -6.72 8.41
C PHE A 150 -18.47 -6.27 9.81
N PHE A 151 -17.18 -6.25 10.13
CA PHE A 151 -16.66 -5.93 11.47
C PHE A 151 -15.62 -4.82 11.47
N GLU A 152 -15.31 -4.25 10.31
CA GLU A 152 -14.29 -3.25 10.14
C GLU A 152 -14.67 -2.21 9.08
N LYS A 153 -13.94 -1.13 9.04
CA LYS A 153 -13.99 -0.13 7.96
C LYS A 153 -12.61 -0.10 7.31
N LEU A 154 -12.55 -0.45 6.04
CA LEU A 154 -11.33 -0.28 5.23
C LEU A 154 -11.22 1.16 4.77
N MET A 155 -10.01 1.69 4.79
CA MET A 155 -9.70 3.06 4.41
C MET A 155 -8.44 3.11 3.55
N VAL A 156 -8.45 3.98 2.56
CA VAL A 156 -7.28 4.28 1.74
C VAL A 156 -6.72 5.62 2.16
N LEU A 157 -5.46 5.63 2.55
CA LEU A 157 -4.69 6.85 2.80
C LEU A 157 -3.79 7.15 1.60
N ARG A 158 -3.79 8.40 1.14
CA ARG A 158 -2.73 8.93 0.29
C ARG A 158 -1.61 9.43 1.18
N ILE A 159 -0.39 8.95 0.94
CA ILE A 159 0.80 9.34 1.68
C ILE A 159 1.72 10.11 0.75
N THR A 160 2.20 11.28 1.19
CA THR A 160 3.16 12.13 0.47
C THR A 160 4.26 12.62 1.40
N VAL A 161 5.41 13.06 0.85
CA VAL A 161 6.49 13.63 1.64
C VAL A 161 6.17 15.08 2.00
N ARG A 162 6.26 15.45 3.28
CA ARG A 162 5.83 16.75 3.82
C ARG A 162 6.45 17.97 3.10
N ASN A 163 7.69 17.90 2.65
CA ASN A 163 8.40 19.03 2.06
C ASN A 163 8.30 19.12 0.52
N GLN A 164 7.47 18.27 -0.08
CA GLN A 164 7.31 18.18 -1.55
C GLN A 164 5.93 18.65 -2.03
N VAL A 165 5.09 19.20 -1.14
CA VAL A 165 3.85 19.84 -1.56
C VAL A 165 4.23 21.13 -2.31
N PRO A 166 3.98 21.26 -3.61
CA PRO A 166 4.23 22.50 -4.34
C PRO A 166 3.42 23.62 -3.69
N SER A 167 4.12 24.70 -3.29
CA SER A 167 3.45 25.92 -2.84
C SER A 167 2.65 26.48 -4.03
N GLY A 168 1.36 26.20 -4.09
CA GLY A 168 0.49 26.79 -5.11
C GLY A 168 -0.65 25.92 -5.65
N GLN A 169 -0.82 24.68 -5.24
CA GLN A 169 -2.06 23.96 -5.53
C GLN A 169 -3.06 24.15 -4.38
N GLU A 170 -4.14 24.85 -4.66
CA GLU A 170 -5.34 24.86 -3.80
C GLU A 170 -5.73 23.39 -3.54
N ILE A 171 -5.82 23.04 -2.27
CA ILE A 171 -6.33 21.75 -1.84
C ILE A 171 -7.78 21.68 -2.30
N HIS A 172 -8.05 21.09 -3.46
CA HIS A 172 -9.39 20.71 -3.83
C HIS A 172 -9.89 19.76 -2.75
N ARG A 173 -10.77 20.26 -1.90
CA ARG A 173 -11.48 19.45 -0.89
C ARG A 173 -12.18 18.33 -1.65
N TYR A 174 -11.62 17.13 -1.51
CA TYR A 174 -12.14 15.91 -2.08
C TYR A 174 -13.56 15.65 -1.55
N HIS A 175 -14.49 15.37 -2.48
CA HIS A 175 -15.85 14.97 -2.12
C HIS A 175 -15.90 13.44 -2.03
N PRO A 176 -16.30 12.83 -0.88
CA PRO A 176 -16.20 11.38 -0.63
C PRO A 176 -16.99 10.47 -1.60
N ALA A 177 -17.84 11.05 -2.45
CA ALA A 177 -18.73 10.31 -3.35
C ALA A 177 -18.05 9.71 -4.58
N ASP A 178 -16.77 10.03 -4.85
CA ASP A 178 -16.13 9.78 -6.15
C ASP A 178 -15.08 8.65 -6.19
N ALA A 179 -14.73 8.00 -5.07
CA ALA A 179 -13.73 6.93 -5.04
C ALA A 179 -14.37 5.55 -4.96
N SER A 180 -14.05 4.68 -5.91
CA SER A 180 -14.37 3.26 -5.82
C SER A 180 -13.20 2.53 -5.14
N ILE A 181 -13.47 1.96 -3.95
CA ILE A 181 -12.56 1.09 -3.20
C ILE A 181 -12.58 -0.33 -3.75
N ASP A 182 -13.57 -0.66 -4.58
CA ASP A 182 -13.79 -2.03 -5.04
C ASP A 182 -12.57 -2.65 -5.72
N ASP A 183 -11.73 -1.83 -6.37
CA ASP A 183 -10.51 -2.29 -7.03
C ASP A 183 -9.38 -2.62 -6.05
N LEU A 184 -9.32 -1.96 -4.89
CA LEU A 184 -8.29 -2.20 -3.86
C LEU A 184 -8.69 -3.31 -2.87
N THR A 185 -9.97 -3.68 -2.80
CA THR A 185 -10.51 -4.65 -1.83
C THR A 185 -10.85 -6.00 -2.45
N ARG A 186 -10.58 -6.23 -3.73
CA ARG A 186 -10.85 -7.51 -4.43
C ARG A 186 -10.10 -8.72 -3.86
N SER A 187 -9.10 -8.50 -3.00
CA SER A 187 -8.32 -9.56 -2.36
C SER A 187 -8.73 -9.82 -0.89
N CYS A 188 -9.81 -9.23 -0.40
CA CYS A 188 -10.37 -9.63 0.89
C CYS A 188 -11.17 -10.92 0.73
N PRO A 189 -10.93 -11.96 1.58
CA PRO A 189 -11.69 -13.21 1.59
C PRO A 189 -13.15 -13.00 1.96
#